data_5465addd696ebfa96ed2ce1936677087
#
_entry.id   5465addd696ebfa96ed2ce1936677087
#
_cell.length_a   1.000
_cell.length_b   1.000
_cell.length_c   1.000
_cell.angle_alpha   90.00
_cell.angle_beta   90.00
_cell.angle_gamma   90.00
#
_symmetry.space_group_name_H-M   'P 1'
#
loop_
_entity.id
_entity.type
_entity.pdbx_description
1 polymer ?
#
loop_
_entity_poly.entity_id
_entity_poly.type
_entity_poly.pdbx_seq_one_letter_code
_entity_poly.pdbx_strand_id
1 'polypeptide(L)'
;PRWNGEPLADKTLLLFAEQGYGDTLQFCRYASNLANAGASVVIECQAGLRALLQTLPGVSQVFEPGEPVPDADFTLPMLSAPLAFGTTPDTVPNGENGSYLFAEPAGIVPHTGTLRIGVVWAGRSRSWANNRSLPTKLLSTLLGACGDVVWFNLQLKPSDEIKRIISSAACVTDLSPHISDFASTASLI
;
A
#
# COMPACT_ATOMS: atom_id res chain seq x y z
N PRO A 1 12.58 -8.54 22.88
CA PRO A 1 12.77 -7.15 23.32
C PRO A 1 12.59 -6.19 22.15
N ARG A 2 12.26 -4.93 22.43
CA ARG A 2 12.20 -3.89 21.43
C ARG A 2 13.60 -3.47 21.01
N TRP A 3 13.83 -3.31 19.70
CA TRP A 3 15.10 -2.81 19.18
C TRP A 3 15.26 -1.30 19.45
N ASN A 4 16.42 -0.90 19.93
CA ASN A 4 16.76 0.50 20.25
C ASN A 4 18.13 0.92 19.68
N GLY A 5 18.59 0.26 18.60
CA GLY A 5 19.85 0.58 17.94
C GLY A 5 20.99 -0.43 18.22
N GLU A 6 20.66 -1.57 18.83
CA GLU A 6 21.63 -2.65 19.02
C GLU A 6 22.12 -3.22 17.69
N PRO A 7 23.33 -3.82 17.61
CA PRO A 7 23.82 -4.48 16.41
C PRO A 7 22.85 -5.58 15.92
N LEU A 8 22.59 -5.58 14.59
CA LEU A 8 21.62 -6.48 13.97
C LEU A 8 22.25 -7.64 13.17
N ALA A 9 23.59 -7.71 13.10
CA ALA A 9 24.27 -8.80 12.41
C ALA A 9 23.84 -10.16 12.98
N ASP A 10 23.41 -11.06 12.08
CA ASP A 10 22.91 -12.40 12.40
C ASP A 10 21.69 -12.43 13.35
N LYS A 11 20.91 -11.33 13.42
CA LYS A 11 19.72 -11.21 14.26
C LYS A 11 18.45 -11.26 13.42
N THR A 12 17.41 -11.88 13.97
CA THR A 12 16.06 -11.83 13.44
C THR A 12 15.32 -10.65 14.07
N LEU A 13 14.76 -9.76 13.24
CA LEU A 13 13.96 -8.63 13.69
C LEU A 13 12.55 -8.72 13.11
N LEU A 14 11.56 -8.73 14.02
CA LEU A 14 10.15 -8.64 13.68
C LEU A 14 9.73 -7.16 13.55
N LEU A 15 9.46 -6.74 12.33
CA LEU A 15 8.87 -5.43 12.01
C LEU A 15 7.36 -5.60 11.89
N PHE A 16 6.56 -4.99 12.77
CA PHE A 16 5.13 -5.25 12.81
C PHE A 16 4.27 -4.01 12.60
N ALA A 17 3.14 -4.21 11.92
CA ALA A 17 2.15 -3.17 11.64
C ALA A 17 1.22 -2.98 12.85
N GLU A 18 1.06 -1.73 13.30
CA GLU A 18 0.25 -1.38 14.47
C GLU A 18 -0.92 -0.44 14.15
N GLN A 19 -1.00 0.07 12.90
CA GLN A 19 -1.98 1.05 12.47
C GLN A 19 -2.72 0.59 11.19
N GLY A 20 -3.14 1.53 10.34
CA GLY A 20 -3.89 1.25 9.12
C GLY A 20 -2.99 0.78 7.95
N TYR A 21 -3.62 0.32 6.88
CA TYR A 21 -2.93 -0.12 5.66
C TYR A 21 -2.00 0.95 5.07
N GLY A 22 -2.45 2.22 5.07
CA GLY A 22 -1.63 3.32 4.56
C GLY A 22 -0.36 3.54 5.36
N ASP A 23 -0.45 3.40 6.69
CA ASP A 23 0.71 3.49 7.58
C ASP A 23 1.69 2.34 7.32
N THR A 24 1.18 1.12 7.17
CA THR A 24 2.01 -0.05 6.83
C THR A 24 2.70 0.15 5.48
N LEU A 25 1.98 0.56 4.45
CA LEU A 25 2.55 0.84 3.12
C LEU A 25 3.60 1.96 3.18
N GLN A 26 3.39 2.98 4.00
CA GLN A 26 4.35 4.08 4.14
C GLN A 26 5.61 3.67 4.89
N PHE A 27 5.48 2.95 6.00
CA PHE A 27 6.60 2.68 6.90
C PHE A 27 7.31 1.35 6.66
N CYS A 28 6.77 0.44 5.83
CA CYS A 28 7.46 -0.78 5.43
C CYS A 28 8.77 -0.53 4.68
N ARG A 29 8.99 0.68 4.14
CA ARG A 29 10.23 1.10 3.49
C ARG A 29 11.48 0.95 4.37
N TYR A 30 11.32 0.98 5.69
CA TYR A 30 12.41 0.80 6.63
C TYR A 30 12.90 -0.65 6.73
N ALA A 31 12.17 -1.63 6.16
CA ALA A 31 12.61 -3.02 6.14
C ALA A 31 13.98 -3.17 5.45
N SER A 32 14.19 -2.48 4.34
CA SER A 32 15.48 -2.52 3.64
C SER A 32 16.62 -1.90 4.46
N ASN A 33 16.34 -0.86 5.26
CA ASN A 33 17.35 -0.28 6.16
C ASN A 33 17.75 -1.25 7.25
N LEU A 34 16.79 -1.99 7.83
CA LEU A 34 17.04 -3.03 8.83
C LEU A 34 17.85 -4.18 8.24
N ALA A 35 17.49 -4.62 7.02
CA ALA A 35 18.23 -5.67 6.32
C ALA A 35 19.66 -5.22 6.00
N ASN A 36 19.86 -3.99 5.54
CA ASN A 36 21.18 -3.41 5.28
C ASN A 36 22.03 -3.26 6.56
N ALA A 37 21.38 -3.13 7.71
CA ALA A 37 22.04 -3.16 9.02
C ALA A 37 22.37 -4.59 9.50
N GLY A 38 22.05 -5.62 8.73
CA GLY A 38 22.42 -7.03 8.96
C GLY A 38 21.31 -7.91 9.54
N ALA A 39 20.08 -7.39 9.70
CA ALA A 39 18.95 -8.18 10.21
C ALA A 39 18.39 -9.14 9.15
N SER A 40 17.96 -10.33 9.60
CA SER A 40 16.93 -11.12 8.92
C SER A 40 15.57 -10.50 9.26
N VAL A 41 14.98 -9.78 8.31
CA VAL A 41 13.74 -9.03 8.56
C VAL A 41 12.52 -9.91 8.31
N VAL A 42 11.69 -10.04 9.33
CA VAL A 42 10.37 -10.68 9.29
C VAL A 42 9.31 -9.61 9.46
N ILE A 43 8.26 -9.65 8.66
CA ILE A 43 7.16 -8.67 8.76
C ILE A 43 5.88 -9.36 9.23
N GLU A 44 5.18 -8.75 10.20
CA GLU A 44 3.78 -9.05 10.50
C GLU A 44 2.91 -7.86 10.06
N CYS A 45 1.93 -8.11 9.18
CA CYS A 45 1.09 -7.06 8.58
C CYS A 45 -0.36 -7.49 8.46
N GLN A 46 -1.25 -6.55 8.14
CA GLN A 46 -2.67 -6.82 7.90
C GLN A 46 -2.85 -7.71 6.67
N ALA A 47 -3.94 -8.51 6.70
CA ALA A 47 -4.33 -9.39 5.59
C ALA A 47 -4.44 -8.61 4.25
N GLY A 48 -3.94 -9.23 3.18
CA GLY A 48 -3.95 -8.68 1.82
C GLY A 48 -2.74 -7.81 1.47
N LEU A 49 -1.77 -7.62 2.39
CA LEU A 49 -0.52 -6.93 2.11
C LEU A 49 0.66 -7.88 1.84
N ARG A 50 0.55 -9.16 2.19
CA ARG A 50 1.65 -10.13 2.12
C ARG A 50 2.37 -10.13 0.78
N ALA A 51 1.63 -10.35 -0.31
CA ALA A 51 2.22 -10.48 -1.64
C ALA A 51 3.00 -9.23 -2.05
N LEU A 52 2.51 -8.05 -1.67
CA LEU A 52 3.19 -6.79 -1.97
C LEU A 52 4.41 -6.58 -1.07
N LEU A 53 4.30 -6.81 0.24
CA LEU A 53 5.42 -6.61 1.18
C LEU A 53 6.54 -7.65 1.00
N GLN A 54 6.24 -8.82 0.45
CA GLN A 54 7.24 -9.83 0.11
C GLN A 54 8.19 -9.37 -1.01
N THR A 55 7.82 -8.33 -1.76
CA THR A 55 8.70 -7.73 -2.80
C THR A 55 9.77 -6.79 -2.24
N LEU A 56 9.68 -6.43 -0.95
CA LEU A 56 10.66 -5.55 -0.31
C LEU A 56 12.04 -6.21 -0.24
N PRO A 57 13.09 -5.52 -0.71
CA PRO A 57 14.46 -6.03 -0.60
C PRO A 57 14.85 -6.30 0.86
N GLY A 58 15.37 -7.52 1.11
CA GLY A 58 15.85 -7.92 2.42
C GLY A 58 14.78 -8.45 3.38
N VAL A 59 13.52 -8.49 2.98
CA VAL A 59 12.46 -9.15 3.74
C VAL A 59 12.55 -10.67 3.52
N SER A 60 12.71 -11.42 4.61
CA SER A 60 12.81 -12.88 4.58
C SER A 60 11.43 -13.55 4.54
N GLN A 61 10.50 -13.08 5.36
CA GLN A 61 9.14 -13.64 5.46
C GLN A 61 8.13 -12.55 5.83
N VAL A 62 6.87 -12.75 5.40
CA VAL A 62 5.73 -11.90 5.76
C VAL A 62 4.60 -12.77 6.31
N PHE A 63 4.08 -12.40 7.47
CA PHE A 63 3.00 -13.07 8.19
C PHE A 63 1.75 -12.21 8.26
N GLU A 64 0.60 -12.86 8.25
CA GLU A 64 -0.70 -12.23 8.45
C GLU A 64 -1.29 -12.61 9.83
N PRO A 65 -2.29 -11.88 10.36
CA PRO A 65 -2.81 -12.10 11.68
C PRO A 65 -3.31 -13.53 11.89
N GLY A 66 -2.86 -14.16 12.99
CA GLY A 66 -3.24 -15.52 13.36
C GLY A 66 -2.29 -16.60 12.86
N GLU A 67 -1.26 -16.25 12.10
CA GLU A 67 -0.20 -17.17 11.72
C GLU A 67 0.89 -17.23 12.80
N PRO A 68 1.54 -18.37 12.97
CA PRO A 68 2.66 -18.49 13.91
C PRO A 68 3.86 -17.69 13.39
N VAL A 69 4.20 -16.62 14.08
CA VAL A 69 5.39 -15.81 13.79
C VAL A 69 6.59 -16.46 14.46
N PRO A 70 7.74 -16.60 13.78
CA PRO A 70 8.96 -17.18 14.40
C PRO A 70 9.47 -16.32 15.55
N ASP A 71 10.22 -16.94 16.44
CA ASP A 71 10.95 -16.21 17.48
C ASP A 71 11.89 -15.19 16.86
N ALA A 72 11.86 -13.96 17.38
CA ALA A 72 12.71 -12.88 16.93
C ALA A 72 13.58 -12.36 18.08
N ASP A 73 14.84 -12.05 17.76
CA ASP A 73 15.77 -11.43 18.72
C ASP A 73 15.26 -10.05 19.15
N PHE A 74 14.68 -9.31 18.19
CA PHE A 74 14.14 -7.98 18.40
C PHE A 74 12.78 -7.79 17.73
N THR A 75 12.01 -6.84 18.26
CA THR A 75 10.76 -6.37 17.64
C THR A 75 10.82 -4.86 17.43
N LEU A 76 10.19 -4.37 16.36
CA LEU A 76 10.07 -2.94 16.07
C LEU A 76 8.68 -2.64 15.50
N PRO A 77 7.88 -1.78 16.16
CA PRO A 77 6.67 -1.23 15.55
C PRO A 77 7.05 -0.40 14.32
N MET A 78 6.36 -0.56 13.19
CA MET A 78 6.72 0.14 11.94
C MET A 78 6.78 1.66 12.10
N LEU A 79 5.83 2.26 12.83
CA LEU A 79 5.80 3.71 13.05
C LEU A 79 6.92 4.22 13.94
N SER A 80 7.63 3.34 14.61
CA SER A 80 8.79 3.69 15.43
C SER A 80 10.10 3.68 14.63
N ALA A 81 10.11 3.08 13.45
CA ALA A 81 11.31 2.97 12.63
C ALA A 81 11.94 4.33 12.28
N PRO A 82 11.18 5.38 11.89
CA PRO A 82 11.77 6.71 11.65
C PRO A 82 12.57 7.24 12.84
N LEU A 83 12.04 7.09 14.05
CA LEU A 83 12.72 7.54 15.26
C LEU A 83 13.99 6.70 15.52
N ALA A 84 13.90 5.38 15.39
CA ALA A 84 15.02 4.48 15.61
C ALA A 84 16.19 4.73 14.63
N PHE A 85 15.90 5.18 13.41
CA PHE A 85 16.90 5.56 12.41
C PHE A 85 17.27 7.06 12.44
N GLY A 86 16.72 7.86 13.34
CA GLY A 86 16.95 9.31 13.38
C GLY A 86 16.56 10.01 12.07
N THR A 87 15.48 9.55 11.42
CA THR A 87 15.04 10.02 10.10
C THR A 87 14.67 11.50 10.14
N THR A 88 15.19 12.26 9.20
CA THR A 88 14.81 13.64 8.89
C THR A 88 14.10 13.68 7.53
N PRO A 89 13.46 14.80 7.13
CA PRO A 89 12.87 14.91 5.80
C PRO A 89 13.83 14.56 4.65
N ASP A 90 15.12 14.85 4.81
CA ASP A 90 16.15 14.62 3.80
C ASP A 90 16.67 13.16 3.79
N THR A 91 16.41 12.39 4.84
CA THR A 91 16.91 11.02 5.01
C THR A 91 15.80 9.96 4.96
N VAL A 92 14.59 10.33 4.52
CA VAL A 92 13.50 9.36 4.31
C VAL A 92 13.94 8.31 3.27
N PRO A 93 13.87 7.00 3.59
CA PRO A 93 14.25 5.97 2.62
C PRO A 93 13.32 5.99 1.39
N ASN A 94 13.86 6.13 0.20
CA ASN A 94 13.07 6.26 -1.03
C ASN A 94 13.25 5.07 -2.01
N GLY A 95 13.96 4.03 -1.64
CA GLY A 95 14.25 2.93 -2.57
C GLY A 95 15.01 3.37 -3.83
N GLU A 96 15.25 2.44 -4.73
CA GLU A 96 15.83 2.76 -6.03
C GLU A 96 14.82 3.50 -6.92
N ASN A 97 15.22 4.61 -7.52
CA ASN A 97 14.37 5.45 -8.38
C ASN A 97 13.06 5.94 -7.72
N GLY A 98 13.05 6.08 -6.39
CA GLY A 98 11.89 6.55 -5.66
C GLY A 98 10.82 5.49 -5.35
N SER A 99 10.99 4.25 -5.79
CA SER A 99 10.08 3.13 -5.52
C SER A 99 10.71 2.12 -4.57
N TYR A 100 9.96 1.62 -3.61
CA TYR A 100 10.38 0.58 -2.67
C TYR A 100 9.42 -0.62 -2.65
N LEU A 101 8.22 -0.50 -3.23
CA LEU A 101 7.28 -1.58 -3.45
C LEU A 101 7.16 -1.85 -4.95
N PHE A 102 7.08 -3.11 -5.32
CA PHE A 102 7.06 -3.54 -6.71
C PHE A 102 5.93 -4.52 -6.96
N ALA A 103 5.34 -4.44 -8.14
CA ALA A 103 4.42 -5.44 -8.66
C ALA A 103 4.64 -5.57 -10.17
N GLU A 104 4.50 -6.79 -10.69
CA GLU A 104 4.54 -6.99 -12.13
C GLU A 104 3.29 -6.35 -12.77
N PRO A 105 3.44 -5.57 -13.85
CA PRO A 105 2.31 -4.94 -14.52
C PRO A 105 1.30 -5.97 -15.02
N ALA A 106 0.02 -5.76 -14.72
CA ALA A 106 -1.05 -6.67 -15.14
C ALA A 106 -1.29 -6.70 -16.66
N GLY A 107 -0.80 -5.72 -17.40
CA GLY A 107 -0.93 -5.62 -18.86
C GLY A 107 -2.36 -5.36 -19.37
N ILE A 108 -3.31 -5.15 -18.49
CA ILE A 108 -4.73 -4.93 -18.85
C ILE A 108 -5.11 -3.45 -18.99
N VAL A 109 -4.27 -2.54 -18.49
CA VAL A 109 -4.48 -1.10 -18.63
C VAL A 109 -3.90 -0.65 -19.97
N PRO A 110 -4.71 -0.21 -20.94
CA PRO A 110 -4.23 0.12 -22.28
C PRO A 110 -3.29 1.33 -22.25
N HIS A 111 -2.17 1.23 -22.97
CA HIS A 111 -1.31 2.36 -23.26
C HIS A 111 -1.95 3.20 -24.36
N THR A 112 -2.74 4.20 -23.97
CA THR A 112 -3.30 5.22 -24.86
C THR A 112 -2.43 6.45 -24.75
N GLY A 113 -2.30 7.26 -25.80
CA GLY A 113 -1.62 8.55 -25.73
C GLY A 113 -2.34 9.58 -24.83
N THR A 114 -3.40 9.19 -24.14
CA THR A 114 -4.29 9.99 -23.29
C THR A 114 -3.87 9.90 -21.82
N LEU A 115 -4.13 10.94 -21.04
CA LEU A 115 -3.91 10.94 -19.60
C LEU A 115 -4.77 9.85 -18.92
N ARG A 116 -4.14 8.97 -18.16
CA ARG A 116 -4.76 7.88 -17.40
C ARG A 116 -4.85 8.29 -15.93
N ILE A 117 -6.04 8.22 -15.35
CA ILE A 117 -6.27 8.59 -13.95
C ILE A 117 -6.95 7.44 -13.21
N GLY A 118 -6.25 6.85 -12.24
CA GLY A 118 -6.84 5.92 -11.28
C GLY A 118 -7.61 6.69 -10.21
N VAL A 119 -8.81 6.25 -9.85
CA VAL A 119 -9.65 6.92 -8.86
C VAL A 119 -10.10 5.97 -7.75
N VAL A 120 -9.86 6.40 -6.50
CA VAL A 120 -10.39 5.84 -5.26
C VAL A 120 -11.00 6.99 -4.48
N TRP A 121 -12.30 6.94 -4.17
CA TRP A 121 -13.03 8.08 -3.60
C TRP A 121 -13.53 7.85 -2.19
N ALA A 122 -13.46 6.62 -1.68
CA ALA A 122 -13.98 6.29 -0.36
C ALA A 122 -12.95 5.55 0.48
N GLY A 123 -12.77 6.01 1.70
CA GLY A 123 -12.00 5.34 2.72
C GLY A 123 -12.86 4.57 3.70
N ARG A 124 -12.24 3.83 4.63
CA ARG A 124 -12.94 3.18 5.73
C ARG A 124 -13.63 4.22 6.60
N SER A 125 -14.95 4.14 6.72
CA SER A 125 -15.72 5.00 7.62
C SER A 125 -15.40 4.64 9.09
N ARG A 126 -14.82 5.60 9.82
CA ARG A 126 -14.78 5.61 11.29
C ARG A 126 -15.62 6.79 11.74
N SER A 127 -16.39 6.63 12.81
CA SER A 127 -17.43 7.57 13.27
C SER A 127 -16.98 9.05 13.44
N TRP A 128 -15.69 9.31 13.61
CA TRP A 128 -15.11 10.65 13.79
C TRP A 128 -14.33 11.16 12.55
N ALA A 129 -14.24 10.38 11.49
CA ALA A 129 -13.43 10.70 10.29
C ALA A 129 -14.27 10.65 9.00
N ASN A 130 -15.56 11.01 9.06
CA ASN A 130 -16.52 10.85 7.96
C ASN A 130 -16.27 11.72 6.72
N ASN A 131 -15.24 12.58 6.71
CA ASN A 131 -15.00 13.53 5.62
C ASN A 131 -13.92 13.10 4.61
N ARG A 132 -13.54 11.82 4.59
CA ARG A 132 -12.52 11.31 3.65
C ARG A 132 -13.10 10.79 2.34
N SER A 133 -14.42 10.63 2.26
CA SER A 133 -15.08 10.11 1.06
C SER A 133 -15.67 11.24 0.24
N LEU A 134 -15.48 11.19 -1.07
CA LEU A 134 -16.10 12.13 -1.99
C LEU A 134 -17.60 11.87 -2.07
N PRO A 135 -18.47 12.88 -1.93
CA PRO A 135 -19.92 12.71 -2.15
C PRO A 135 -20.23 12.20 -3.54
N THR A 136 -21.22 11.30 -3.67
CA THR A 136 -21.63 10.70 -4.96
C THR A 136 -21.87 11.74 -6.06
N LYS A 137 -22.49 12.87 -5.72
CA LYS A 137 -22.75 13.96 -6.68
C LYS A 137 -21.46 14.54 -7.27
N LEU A 138 -20.43 14.76 -6.44
CA LEU A 138 -19.16 15.29 -6.89
C LEU A 138 -18.39 14.24 -7.70
N LEU A 139 -18.46 12.96 -7.29
CA LEU A 139 -17.89 11.85 -8.05
C LEU A 139 -18.51 11.75 -9.44
N SER A 140 -19.84 11.85 -9.54
CA SER A 140 -20.55 11.84 -10.84
C SER A 140 -20.12 12.98 -11.73
N THR A 141 -19.96 14.18 -11.17
CA THR A 141 -19.46 15.36 -11.91
C THR A 141 -18.03 15.14 -12.41
N LEU A 142 -17.17 14.61 -11.54
CA LEU A 142 -15.77 14.33 -11.86
C LEU A 142 -15.66 13.29 -13.00
N LEU A 143 -16.33 12.16 -12.87
CA LEU A 143 -16.30 11.07 -13.85
C LEU A 143 -17.05 11.43 -15.16
N GLY A 144 -17.94 12.41 -15.13
CA GLY A 144 -18.59 12.96 -16.33
C GLY A 144 -17.71 13.90 -17.15
N ALA A 145 -16.59 14.37 -16.58
CA ALA A 145 -15.61 15.21 -17.26
C ALA A 145 -14.68 14.33 -18.11
N CYS A 146 -15.16 13.88 -19.26
CA CYS A 146 -14.42 12.92 -20.09
C CYS A 146 -13.31 13.54 -20.94
N GLY A 147 -13.25 14.70 -21.34
CA GLY A 147 -12.16 15.34 -22.11
C GLY A 147 -11.11 14.38 -22.69
N ASP A 148 -9.84 14.76 -22.61
CA ASP A 148 -8.68 13.93 -23.02
C ASP A 148 -8.16 13.03 -21.89
N VAL A 149 -9.05 12.47 -21.08
CA VAL A 149 -8.73 11.66 -19.90
C VAL A 149 -9.47 10.34 -19.95
N VAL A 150 -8.77 9.26 -19.55
CA VAL A 150 -9.39 7.95 -19.28
C VAL A 150 -9.34 7.69 -17.78
N TRP A 151 -10.51 7.46 -17.19
CA TRP A 151 -10.67 7.15 -15.77
C TRP A 151 -10.63 5.65 -15.53
N PHE A 152 -9.97 5.22 -14.48
CA PHE A 152 -9.95 3.83 -14.02
C PHE A 152 -10.47 3.75 -12.59
N ASN A 153 -11.58 3.04 -12.40
CA ASN A 153 -12.07 2.75 -11.07
C ASN A 153 -11.19 1.71 -10.39
N LEU A 154 -10.57 2.11 -9.29
CA LEU A 154 -9.78 1.24 -8.39
C LEU A 154 -10.46 1.05 -7.02
N GLN A 155 -11.69 1.56 -6.85
CA GLN A 155 -12.43 1.44 -5.60
C GLN A 155 -13.08 0.07 -5.49
N LEU A 156 -12.71 -0.71 -4.47
CA LEU A 156 -13.35 -1.97 -4.15
C LEU A 156 -14.79 -1.78 -3.65
N LYS A 157 -15.68 -2.70 -4.05
CA LYS A 157 -17.07 -2.81 -3.56
C LYS A 157 -17.84 -1.47 -3.62
N PRO A 158 -17.90 -0.80 -4.78
CA PRO A 158 -18.71 0.39 -4.94
C PRO A 158 -20.20 0.05 -4.73
N SER A 159 -20.98 1.01 -4.23
CA SER A 159 -22.44 0.86 -4.11
C SER A 159 -23.09 0.69 -5.48
N ASP A 160 -24.33 0.16 -5.53
CA ASP A 160 -25.04 -0.03 -6.82
C ASP A 160 -25.34 1.29 -7.53
N GLU A 161 -25.50 2.38 -6.78
CA GLU A 161 -25.61 3.73 -7.34
C GLU A 161 -24.31 4.11 -8.06
N ILE A 162 -23.16 3.90 -7.44
CA ILE A 162 -21.85 4.20 -8.03
C ILE A 162 -21.56 3.30 -9.23
N LYS A 163 -21.90 2.00 -9.16
CA LYS A 163 -21.75 1.10 -10.32
C LYS A 163 -22.51 1.61 -11.54
N ARG A 164 -23.72 2.14 -11.33
CA ARG A 164 -24.51 2.74 -12.42
C ARG A 164 -23.83 3.97 -13.01
N ILE A 165 -23.25 4.84 -12.17
CA ILE A 165 -22.49 6.01 -12.63
C ILE A 165 -21.28 5.57 -13.46
N ILE A 166 -20.48 4.63 -12.97
CA ILE A 166 -19.32 4.07 -13.66
C ILE A 166 -19.73 3.48 -15.02
N SER A 167 -20.77 2.66 -15.05
CA SER A 167 -21.25 1.99 -16.27
C SER A 167 -21.84 2.95 -17.30
N SER A 168 -22.34 4.11 -16.88
CA SER A 168 -22.91 5.12 -17.78
C SER A 168 -21.87 6.11 -18.34
N ALA A 169 -20.68 6.19 -17.74
CA ALA A 169 -19.64 7.11 -18.14
C ALA A 169 -18.69 6.45 -19.16
N ALA A 170 -18.74 6.90 -20.41
CA ALA A 170 -18.00 6.29 -21.53
C ALA A 170 -16.47 6.33 -21.39
N CYS A 171 -15.94 7.26 -20.58
CA CYS A 171 -14.50 7.42 -20.33
C CYS A 171 -14.02 6.72 -19.06
N VAL A 172 -14.85 5.89 -18.41
CA VAL A 172 -14.51 5.17 -17.18
C VAL A 172 -14.43 3.68 -17.44
N THR A 173 -13.30 3.08 -17.06
CA THR A 173 -13.10 1.64 -17.06
C THR A 173 -13.11 1.13 -15.62
N ASP A 174 -13.94 0.13 -15.33
CA ASP A 174 -13.98 -0.51 -14.00
C ASP A 174 -12.91 -1.59 -13.88
N LEU A 175 -11.87 -1.33 -13.08
CA LEU A 175 -10.83 -2.29 -12.76
C LEU A 175 -11.06 -3.01 -11.43
N SER A 176 -12.12 -2.68 -10.69
CA SER A 176 -12.39 -3.32 -9.39
C SER A 176 -12.54 -4.85 -9.45
N PRO A 177 -13.02 -5.48 -10.55
CA PRO A 177 -13.03 -6.95 -10.65
C PRO A 177 -11.65 -7.61 -10.67
N HIS A 178 -10.60 -6.86 -10.99
CA HIS A 178 -9.21 -7.34 -11.04
C HIS A 178 -8.44 -7.11 -9.74
N ILE A 179 -9.08 -6.53 -8.72
CA ILE A 179 -8.46 -6.20 -7.44
C ILE A 179 -8.88 -7.24 -6.39
N SER A 180 -7.95 -8.09 -5.99
CA SER A 180 -8.11 -9.06 -4.89
C SER A 180 -7.38 -8.64 -3.62
N ASP A 181 -6.24 -7.95 -3.77
CA ASP A 181 -5.34 -7.51 -2.72
C ASP A 181 -4.55 -6.25 -3.12
N PHE A 182 -3.58 -5.85 -2.31
CA PHE A 182 -2.75 -4.68 -2.62
C PHE A 182 -1.72 -4.93 -3.72
N ALA A 183 -1.25 -6.17 -3.91
CA ALA A 183 -0.33 -6.50 -5.00
C ALA A 183 -1.04 -6.41 -6.36
N SER A 184 -2.26 -6.94 -6.47
CA SER A 184 -3.08 -6.80 -7.67
C SER A 184 -3.44 -5.33 -7.94
N THR A 185 -3.69 -4.52 -6.91
CA THR A 185 -3.88 -3.08 -7.08
C THR A 185 -2.61 -2.42 -7.64
N ALA A 186 -1.44 -2.73 -7.07
CA ALA A 186 -0.17 -2.17 -7.51
C ALA A 186 0.16 -2.57 -8.96
N SER A 187 -0.23 -3.78 -9.40
CA SER A 187 -0.01 -4.23 -10.78
C SER A 187 -0.88 -3.50 -11.83
N LEU A 188 -1.90 -2.77 -11.40
CA LEU A 188 -2.79 -1.98 -12.24
C LEU A 188 -2.35 -0.50 -12.37
N ILE A 189 -1.45 -0.05 -11.50
CA ILE A 189 -0.94 1.33 -11.43
C ILE A 189 0.34 1.48 -12.25
#